data_fa69d217385ba7ab34345e7166bd3df7
#
_entry.id   fa69d217385ba7ab34345e7166bd3df7
#
_cell.length_a   1.000
_cell.length_b   1.000
_cell.length_c   1.000
_cell.angle_alpha   90.00
_cell.angle_beta   90.00
_cell.angle_gamma   90.00
#
_symmetry.space_group_name_H-M   'P 1'
#
loop_
_entity.id
_entity.type
_entity.pdbx_description
1 polymer ?
#
loop_
_entity_poly.entity_id
_entity_poly.type
_entity_poly.pdbx_seq_one_letter_code
_entity_poly.pdbx_strand_id
1 'polypeptide(L)'
;MEGLTTLIRNGNRRRTLAVVWLAGVALLALLAPALPLPYPAGVPDLAHVAEAPARASHHWLGTDPQGCDVLSGLLFGARTALLLSLPAALLAALLGGLAGGAAGFWGNRLRMSIPGGGLVAIIVARSVGVPVPALAMGAGVLGMLWAGRRMRRLSATIPVPLDSLVMAAASSLDTVPRLVLVLALAARGGLSVAGLGLVLGLTSWSGPARLVRARMLSISHLPFIEAAQASGLSPARVWWHHALPHALRPLQTALPLSLAALLALESTLSFLGVGLPPDVPSWGLQLAAARQQPQAWWAILFPALILSLTILSFNILTAKRTSPAV
;
A
#
# COMPACT_ATOMS: atom_id res chain seq x y z
N MET A 1 11.19 5.78 -40.93
CA MET A 1 11.70 6.51 -39.75
C MET A 1 10.67 7.45 -39.12
N GLU A 2 9.78 8.08 -39.87
CA GLU A 2 8.76 8.99 -39.32
C GLU A 2 7.78 8.37 -38.34
N GLY A 3 7.39 7.11 -38.53
CA GLY A 3 6.47 6.40 -37.59
C GLY A 3 7.06 6.20 -36.20
N LEU A 4 8.35 5.98 -36.08
CA LEU A 4 9.03 5.76 -34.79
C LEU A 4 9.15 7.07 -33.98
N THR A 5 9.45 8.17 -34.66
CA THR A 5 9.54 9.51 -34.02
C THR A 5 8.19 10.00 -33.53
N THR A 6 7.11 9.73 -34.25
CA THR A 6 5.74 10.04 -33.83
C THR A 6 5.27 9.21 -32.65
N LEU A 7 5.62 7.92 -32.58
CA LEU A 7 5.30 7.04 -31.44
C LEU A 7 6.04 7.45 -30.17
N ILE A 8 7.34 7.81 -30.28
CA ILE A 8 8.15 8.28 -29.13
C ILE A 8 7.62 9.62 -28.63
N ARG A 9 7.29 10.56 -29.52
CA ARG A 9 6.74 11.87 -29.19
C ARG A 9 5.37 11.74 -28.51
N ASN A 10 4.51 10.85 -28.98
CA ASN A 10 3.22 10.57 -28.38
C ASN A 10 3.34 9.87 -27.00
N GLY A 11 4.29 8.98 -26.81
CA GLY A 11 4.56 8.33 -25.53
C GLY A 11 5.01 9.32 -24.45
N ASN A 12 5.91 10.25 -24.78
CA ASN A 12 6.35 11.30 -23.88
C ASN A 12 5.21 12.28 -23.53
N ARG A 13 4.40 12.68 -24.51
CA ARG A 13 3.24 13.57 -24.29
C ARG A 13 2.21 12.94 -23.35
N ARG A 14 1.88 11.66 -23.53
CA ARG A 14 0.96 10.94 -22.63
C ARG A 14 1.48 10.89 -21.20
N ARG A 15 2.77 10.64 -20.99
CA ARG A 15 3.40 10.66 -19.68
C ARG A 15 3.36 12.04 -19.02
N THR A 16 3.69 13.09 -19.78
CA THR A 16 3.62 14.47 -19.28
C THR A 16 2.19 14.80 -18.85
N LEU A 17 1.19 14.45 -19.66
CA LEU A 17 -0.22 14.66 -19.31
C LEU A 17 -0.60 13.90 -18.05
N ALA A 18 -0.17 12.65 -17.89
CA ALA A 18 -0.43 11.85 -16.68
C ALA A 18 0.22 12.46 -15.43
N VAL A 19 1.47 12.95 -15.54
CA VAL A 19 2.15 13.65 -14.42
C VAL A 19 1.43 14.93 -14.06
N VAL A 20 1.07 15.75 -15.05
CA VAL A 20 0.33 17.01 -14.83
C VAL A 20 -1.02 16.75 -14.17
N TRP A 21 -1.75 15.73 -14.65
CA TRP A 21 -3.01 15.33 -14.03
C TRP A 21 -2.85 14.93 -12.56
N LEU A 22 -1.92 14.01 -12.28
CA LEU A 22 -1.68 13.54 -10.91
C LEU A 22 -1.17 14.65 -9.99
N ALA A 23 -0.30 15.53 -10.49
CA ALA A 23 0.17 16.69 -9.75
C ALA A 23 -0.98 17.66 -9.47
N GLY A 24 -1.87 17.90 -10.44
CA GLY A 24 -3.07 18.72 -10.27
C GLY A 24 -4.02 18.13 -9.22
N VAL A 25 -4.33 16.84 -9.30
CA VAL A 25 -5.18 16.15 -8.31
C VAL A 25 -4.55 16.20 -6.92
N ALA A 26 -3.25 15.94 -6.79
CA ALA A 26 -2.54 16.01 -5.51
C ALA A 26 -2.52 17.43 -4.94
N LEU A 27 -2.29 18.44 -5.78
CA LEU A 27 -2.32 19.86 -5.36
C LEU A 27 -3.71 20.26 -4.85
N LEU A 28 -4.76 19.92 -5.60
CA LEU A 28 -6.14 20.20 -5.21
C LEU A 28 -6.52 19.46 -3.92
N ALA A 29 -6.09 18.20 -3.76
CA ALA A 29 -6.29 17.41 -2.54
C ALA A 29 -5.64 18.06 -1.31
N LEU A 30 -4.42 18.61 -1.46
CA LEU A 30 -3.71 19.30 -0.37
C LEU A 30 -4.31 20.66 -0.05
N LEU A 31 -4.76 21.40 -1.07
CA LEU A 31 -5.35 22.71 -0.92
C LEU A 31 -6.84 22.66 -0.53
N ALA A 32 -7.52 21.52 -0.67
CA ALA A 32 -8.95 21.40 -0.42
C ALA A 32 -9.43 22.05 0.90
N PRO A 33 -8.72 21.91 2.05
CA PRO A 33 -9.14 22.56 3.31
C PRO A 33 -8.98 24.09 3.31
N ALA A 34 -8.12 24.62 2.43
CA ALA A 34 -7.85 26.06 2.35
C ALA A 34 -8.69 26.76 1.25
N LEU A 35 -9.38 25.99 0.41
CA LEU A 35 -10.22 26.55 -0.64
C LEU A 35 -11.51 27.11 -0.04
N PRO A 36 -11.91 28.34 -0.41
CA PRO A 36 -13.16 28.95 0.03
C PRO A 36 -14.34 28.30 -0.74
N LEU A 37 -14.67 27.08 -0.38
CA LEU A 37 -15.79 26.35 -1.02
C LEU A 37 -17.10 26.86 -0.44
N PRO A 38 -18.13 27.09 -1.28
CA PRO A 38 -19.44 27.55 -0.84
C PRO A 38 -20.10 26.57 0.14
N TYR A 39 -19.86 25.27 -0.06
CA TYR A 39 -20.46 24.20 0.71
C TYR A 39 -19.40 23.29 1.30
N PRO A 40 -19.50 22.93 2.59
CA PRO A 40 -18.60 21.96 3.21
C PRO A 40 -18.85 20.55 2.65
N ALA A 41 -17.79 19.77 2.48
CA ALA A 41 -17.91 18.42 1.98
C ALA A 41 -18.62 17.48 2.99
N GLY A 42 -19.54 16.65 2.49
CA GLY A 42 -20.29 15.69 3.31
C GLY A 42 -21.43 16.29 4.12
N VAL A 43 -21.70 17.59 4.00
CA VAL A 43 -22.87 18.23 4.63
C VAL A 43 -23.97 18.38 3.61
N PRO A 44 -25.15 17.75 3.82
CA PRO A 44 -26.26 17.81 2.88
C PRO A 44 -26.97 19.16 2.90
N ASP A 45 -27.24 19.73 1.74
CA ASP A 45 -28.21 20.82 1.53
C ASP A 45 -29.56 20.22 1.12
N LEU A 46 -30.46 20.10 2.09
CA LEU A 46 -31.77 19.48 1.87
C LEU A 46 -32.70 20.33 1.01
N ALA A 47 -32.37 21.59 0.76
CA ALA A 47 -33.14 22.45 -0.15
C ALA A 47 -32.82 22.17 -1.62
N HIS A 48 -31.65 21.60 -1.91
CA HIS A 48 -31.13 21.39 -3.26
C HIS A 48 -30.70 19.93 -3.49
N VAL A 49 -31.61 18.98 -3.24
CA VAL A 49 -31.37 17.55 -3.40
C VAL A 49 -31.39 17.16 -4.88
N ALA A 50 -30.34 16.49 -5.37
CA ALA A 50 -30.17 16.08 -6.76
C ALA A 50 -30.38 17.23 -7.77
N GLU A 51 -29.94 18.41 -7.42
CA GLU A 51 -29.96 19.57 -8.30
C GLU A 51 -28.87 19.46 -9.37
N ALA A 52 -29.28 19.71 -10.62
CA ALA A 52 -28.33 19.76 -11.74
C ALA A 52 -27.31 20.90 -11.58
N PRO A 53 -26.13 20.82 -12.21
CA PRO A 53 -25.13 21.87 -12.19
C PRO A 53 -25.75 23.24 -12.45
N ALA A 54 -25.75 24.13 -11.44
CA ALA A 54 -26.37 25.44 -11.51
C ALA A 54 -25.44 26.52 -10.90
N ARG A 55 -25.42 27.70 -11.55
CA ARG A 55 -24.66 28.83 -11.04
C ARG A 55 -25.45 29.63 -9.98
N ALA A 56 -26.77 29.59 -10.05
CA ALA A 56 -27.63 30.36 -9.16
C ALA A 56 -27.59 29.87 -7.73
N SER A 57 -27.54 28.57 -7.51
CA SER A 57 -27.40 27.93 -6.20
C SER A 57 -25.95 27.75 -5.75
N HIS A 58 -24.95 28.18 -6.54
CA HIS A 58 -23.53 27.94 -6.32
C HIS A 58 -23.11 26.47 -6.25
N HIS A 59 -23.97 25.53 -6.61
CA HIS A 59 -23.64 24.12 -6.83
C HIS A 59 -23.10 23.94 -8.25
N TRP A 60 -21.83 24.26 -8.45
CA TRP A 60 -21.22 24.34 -9.81
C TRP A 60 -21.21 23.00 -10.55
N LEU A 61 -21.10 21.88 -9.84
CA LEU A 61 -21.19 20.54 -10.38
C LEU A 61 -22.46 19.81 -9.96
N GLY A 62 -23.42 20.55 -9.38
CA GLY A 62 -24.67 20.00 -8.85
C GLY A 62 -24.53 19.35 -7.49
N THR A 63 -25.62 18.78 -7.02
CA THR A 63 -25.68 18.02 -5.77
C THR A 63 -25.98 16.55 -6.05
N ASP A 64 -25.62 15.71 -5.11
CA ASP A 64 -25.94 14.29 -5.16
C ASP A 64 -27.37 14.02 -4.62
N PRO A 65 -27.90 12.77 -4.69
CA PRO A 65 -29.21 12.42 -4.17
C PRO A 65 -29.37 12.60 -2.66
N GLN A 66 -28.29 12.84 -1.92
CA GLN A 66 -28.31 13.14 -0.48
C GLN A 66 -28.26 14.66 -0.20
N GLY A 67 -28.15 15.49 -1.26
CA GLY A 67 -28.02 16.94 -1.17
C GLY A 67 -26.56 17.41 -0.94
N CYS A 68 -25.57 16.52 -1.01
CA CYS A 68 -24.17 16.92 -0.84
C CYS A 68 -23.61 17.52 -2.14
N ASP A 69 -22.82 18.60 -2.02
CA ASP A 69 -22.18 19.25 -3.15
C ASP A 69 -21.13 18.35 -3.81
N VAL A 70 -21.30 18.12 -5.13
CA VAL A 70 -20.43 17.22 -5.89
C VAL A 70 -19.01 17.74 -5.97
N LEU A 71 -18.79 19.04 -6.18
CA LEU A 71 -17.44 19.62 -6.28
C LEU A 71 -16.66 19.47 -4.99
N SER A 72 -17.25 19.85 -3.87
CA SER A 72 -16.64 19.71 -2.55
C SER A 72 -16.31 18.24 -2.25
N GLY A 73 -17.22 17.34 -2.56
CA GLY A 73 -17.02 15.91 -2.42
C GLY A 73 -15.88 15.36 -3.31
N LEU A 74 -15.71 15.85 -4.55
CA LEU A 74 -14.59 15.47 -5.41
C LEU A 74 -13.24 15.92 -4.86
N LEU A 75 -13.15 17.16 -4.37
CA LEU A 75 -11.90 17.71 -3.82
C LEU A 75 -11.48 17.01 -2.53
N PHE A 76 -12.40 16.85 -1.59
CA PHE A 76 -12.13 16.13 -0.35
C PHE A 76 -12.01 14.63 -0.57
N GLY A 77 -12.71 14.05 -1.56
CA GLY A 77 -12.48 12.68 -2.01
C GLY A 77 -11.08 12.45 -2.55
N ALA A 78 -10.53 13.40 -3.33
CA ALA A 78 -9.13 13.36 -3.75
C ALA A 78 -8.16 13.37 -2.57
N ARG A 79 -8.45 14.16 -1.53
CA ARG A 79 -7.65 14.20 -0.29
C ARG A 79 -7.69 12.88 0.45
N THR A 80 -8.88 12.30 0.62
CA THR A 80 -9.04 10.97 1.24
C THR A 80 -8.27 9.92 0.46
N ALA A 81 -8.41 9.90 -0.87
CA ALA A 81 -7.68 9.00 -1.74
C ALA A 81 -6.15 9.13 -1.57
N LEU A 82 -5.63 10.35 -1.53
CA LEU A 82 -4.20 10.61 -1.34
C LEU A 82 -3.71 10.16 0.04
N LEU A 83 -4.40 10.57 1.10
CA LEU A 83 -4.03 10.28 2.50
C LEU A 83 -4.16 8.79 2.85
N LEU A 84 -4.97 8.05 2.12
CA LEU A 84 -5.15 6.62 2.31
C LEU A 84 -4.20 5.80 1.43
N SER A 85 -4.24 6.04 0.10
CA SER A 85 -3.53 5.18 -0.85
C SER A 85 -2.01 5.34 -0.78
N LEU A 86 -1.50 6.58 -0.59
CA LEU A 86 -0.06 6.83 -0.58
C LEU A 86 0.64 6.19 0.61
N PRO A 87 0.21 6.41 1.88
CA PRO A 87 0.83 5.73 3.02
C PRO A 87 0.67 4.21 2.95
N ALA A 88 -0.48 3.70 2.48
CA ALA A 88 -0.70 2.26 2.32
C ALA A 88 0.26 1.65 1.28
N ALA A 89 0.47 2.30 0.13
CA ALA A 89 1.42 1.84 -0.88
C ALA A 89 2.86 1.88 -0.39
N LEU A 90 3.25 2.93 0.32
CA LEU A 90 4.59 3.06 0.91
C LEU A 90 4.83 2.00 1.99
N LEU A 91 3.85 1.75 2.86
CA LEU A 91 3.92 0.69 3.86
C LEU A 91 4.07 -0.69 3.21
N ALA A 92 3.25 -0.99 2.20
CA ALA A 92 3.33 -2.24 1.45
C ALA A 92 4.69 -2.41 0.75
N ALA A 93 5.20 -1.34 0.13
CA ALA A 93 6.51 -1.34 -0.52
C ALA A 93 7.66 -1.50 0.48
N LEU A 94 7.58 -0.86 1.64
CA LEU A 94 8.57 -0.98 2.71
C LEU A 94 8.60 -2.41 3.27
N LEU A 95 7.46 -2.92 3.71
CA LEU A 95 7.37 -4.27 4.27
C LEU A 95 7.75 -5.33 3.26
N GLY A 96 7.20 -5.24 2.05
CA GLY A 96 7.52 -6.19 0.97
C GLY A 96 8.96 -6.07 0.50
N GLY A 97 9.47 -4.84 0.38
CA GLY A 97 10.87 -4.59 0.00
C GLY A 97 11.87 -5.19 0.98
N LEU A 98 11.67 -4.95 2.28
CA LEU A 98 12.54 -5.50 3.33
C LEU A 98 12.40 -7.01 3.44
N ALA A 99 11.18 -7.53 3.53
CA ALA A 99 10.93 -8.97 3.67
C ALA A 99 11.40 -9.74 2.43
N GLY A 100 11.04 -9.27 1.22
CA GLY A 100 11.46 -9.90 -0.03
C GLY A 100 12.96 -9.78 -0.29
N GLY A 101 13.55 -8.63 0.05
CA GLY A 101 15.00 -8.41 -0.03
C GLY A 101 15.76 -9.34 0.91
N ALA A 102 15.31 -9.49 2.15
CA ALA A 102 15.90 -10.41 3.12
C ALA A 102 15.75 -11.87 2.67
N ALA A 103 14.55 -12.26 2.25
CA ALA A 103 14.26 -13.60 1.74
C ALA A 103 15.15 -13.98 0.55
N GLY A 104 15.31 -13.04 -0.42
CA GLY A 104 16.16 -13.28 -1.59
C GLY A 104 17.65 -13.31 -1.30
N PHE A 105 18.14 -12.55 -0.31
CA PHE A 105 19.56 -12.48 0.02
C PHE A 105 20.03 -13.66 0.86
N TRP A 106 19.33 -13.94 1.98
CA TRP A 106 19.73 -15.03 2.88
C TRP A 106 19.13 -16.38 2.48
N GLY A 107 18.04 -16.38 1.71
CA GLY A 107 17.35 -17.60 1.33
C GLY A 107 16.95 -18.41 2.57
N ASN A 108 17.20 -19.72 2.52
CA ASN A 108 16.97 -20.64 3.65
C ASN A 108 18.26 -20.96 4.42
N ARG A 109 19.33 -20.14 4.21
CA ARG A 109 20.65 -20.38 4.80
C ARG A 109 20.90 -19.54 6.06
N LEU A 110 19.93 -18.72 6.47
CA LEU A 110 20.06 -17.89 7.67
C LEU A 110 20.20 -18.79 8.89
N ARG A 111 21.30 -18.64 9.61
CA ARG A 111 21.51 -19.35 10.88
C ARG A 111 21.35 -18.37 12.03
N MET A 112 20.32 -18.55 12.83
CA MET A 112 20.15 -17.79 14.06
C MET A 112 20.71 -18.58 15.24
N SER A 113 21.67 -17.97 15.93
CA SER A 113 22.16 -18.50 17.21
C SER A 113 21.14 -18.13 18.28
N ILE A 114 20.41 -19.10 18.78
CA ILE A 114 19.52 -18.90 19.92
C ILE A 114 20.33 -19.28 21.18
N PRO A 115 20.50 -18.35 22.14
CA PRO A 115 21.12 -18.71 23.43
C PRO A 115 20.32 -19.85 24.04
N GLY A 116 21.01 -20.90 24.49
CA GLY A 116 20.40 -22.18 24.91
C GLY A 116 19.23 -22.07 25.90
N GLY A 117 19.20 -20.98 26.71
CA GLY A 117 18.05 -20.67 27.58
C GLY A 117 16.75 -20.34 26.82
N GLY A 118 16.83 -19.79 25.59
CA GLY A 118 15.66 -19.50 24.79
C GLY A 118 14.97 -20.74 24.21
N LEU A 119 15.76 -21.75 23.85
CA LEU A 119 15.26 -23.03 23.32
C LEU A 119 14.52 -23.82 24.41
N VAL A 120 15.06 -23.88 25.61
CA VAL A 120 14.43 -24.53 26.77
C VAL A 120 13.12 -23.81 27.12
N ALA A 121 13.07 -22.47 27.07
CA ALA A 121 11.86 -21.71 27.36
C ALA A 121 10.77 -21.93 26.31
N ILE A 122 11.12 -22.02 25.01
CA ILE A 122 10.15 -22.31 23.93
C ILE A 122 9.59 -23.74 24.07
N ILE A 123 10.46 -24.72 24.39
CA ILE A 123 10.04 -26.12 24.58
C ILE A 123 9.15 -26.24 25.82
N VAL A 124 9.50 -25.62 26.94
CA VAL A 124 8.71 -25.62 28.17
C VAL A 124 7.38 -24.88 27.98
N ALA A 125 7.36 -23.73 27.33
CA ALA A 125 6.12 -23.00 27.04
C ALA A 125 5.16 -23.81 26.16
N ARG A 126 5.71 -24.59 25.23
CA ARG A 126 4.90 -25.47 24.35
C ARG A 126 4.41 -26.75 25.05
N SER A 127 5.16 -27.29 26.02
CA SER A 127 4.78 -28.52 26.74
C SER A 127 3.78 -28.27 27.86
N VAL A 128 3.70 -27.05 28.40
CA VAL A 128 2.90 -26.76 29.62
C VAL A 128 1.49 -26.22 29.28
N GLY A 129 1.21 -25.83 28.02
CA GLY A 129 -0.12 -25.41 27.54
C GLY A 129 -0.77 -24.24 28.31
N VAL A 130 0.03 -23.49 29.09
CA VAL A 130 -0.47 -22.43 29.99
C VAL A 130 -0.51 -21.10 29.23
N PRO A 131 -1.66 -20.38 29.26
CA PRO A 131 -1.66 -18.98 28.90
C PRO A 131 -0.86 -18.19 29.92
N VAL A 132 0.37 -17.83 29.56
CA VAL A 132 1.30 -17.16 30.47
C VAL A 132 0.81 -15.74 30.74
N PRO A 133 0.37 -15.39 31.96
CA PRO A 133 0.02 -14.01 32.27
C PRO A 133 1.26 -13.11 32.21
N ALA A 134 1.06 -11.86 31.82
CA ALA A 134 2.11 -10.88 31.50
C ALA A 134 3.22 -10.71 32.57
N LEU A 135 2.95 -11.01 33.82
CA LEU A 135 3.91 -11.01 34.94
C LEU A 135 4.96 -12.13 34.86
N ALA A 136 4.62 -13.27 34.25
CA ALA A 136 5.58 -14.36 34.06
C ALA A 136 6.57 -14.07 32.90
N MET A 137 6.20 -13.18 31.95
CA MET A 137 7.11 -12.74 30.89
C MET A 137 8.30 -11.93 31.43
N GLY A 138 8.08 -11.05 32.42
CA GLY A 138 9.14 -10.24 33.01
C GLY A 138 10.19 -11.06 33.78
N ALA A 139 9.72 -12.00 34.61
CA ALA A 139 10.60 -12.92 35.35
C ALA A 139 11.31 -13.92 34.42
N GLY A 140 10.62 -14.37 33.35
CA GLY A 140 11.21 -15.22 32.30
C GLY A 140 12.31 -14.52 31.51
N VAL A 141 12.14 -13.24 31.16
CA VAL A 141 13.14 -12.44 30.43
C VAL A 141 14.36 -12.17 31.30
N LEU A 142 14.18 -11.84 32.58
CA LEU A 142 15.31 -11.64 33.52
C LEU A 142 16.05 -12.95 33.82
N GLY A 143 15.32 -14.06 33.98
CA GLY A 143 15.89 -15.41 34.11
C GLY A 143 16.65 -15.82 32.83
N MET A 144 16.15 -15.50 31.64
CA MET A 144 16.84 -15.70 30.37
C MET A 144 18.11 -14.88 30.23
N LEU A 145 18.10 -13.61 30.66
CA LEU A 145 19.28 -12.74 30.61
C LEU A 145 20.38 -13.23 31.57
N TRP A 146 19.98 -13.77 32.74
CA TRP A 146 20.93 -14.31 33.72
C TRP A 146 21.46 -15.68 33.30
N ALA A 147 20.59 -16.59 32.85
CA ALA A 147 20.98 -17.91 32.33
C ALA A 147 21.78 -17.79 31.03
N GLY A 148 21.49 -16.83 30.17
CA GLY A 148 22.23 -16.57 28.92
C GLY A 148 23.68 -16.14 29.12
N ARG A 149 24.00 -15.51 30.27
CA ARG A 149 25.41 -15.19 30.64
C ARG A 149 26.21 -16.40 31.06
N ARG A 150 25.56 -17.41 31.66
CA ARG A 150 26.23 -18.62 32.16
C ARG A 150 26.26 -19.77 31.15
N MET A 151 25.34 -19.79 30.18
CA MET A 151 25.20 -20.84 29.17
C MET A 151 25.70 -20.41 27.78
N ARG A 152 26.64 -19.50 27.65
CA ARG A 152 27.24 -19.09 26.36
C ARG A 152 27.89 -20.23 25.56
N ARG A 153 28.04 -21.42 26.15
CA ARG A 153 28.64 -22.61 25.52
C ARG A 153 27.64 -23.54 24.81
N LEU A 154 26.32 -23.30 24.92
CA LEU A 154 25.28 -24.09 24.28
C LEU A 154 24.44 -23.21 23.34
N SER A 155 25.09 -22.61 22.36
CA SER A 155 24.35 -21.94 21.27
C SER A 155 23.96 -22.97 20.23
N ALA A 156 22.70 -23.36 20.21
CA ALA A 156 22.17 -24.13 19.07
C ALA A 156 21.95 -23.17 17.90
N THR A 157 22.60 -23.40 16.78
CA THR A 157 22.33 -22.70 15.54
C THR A 157 21.18 -23.40 14.81
N ILE A 158 20.01 -22.77 14.78
CA ILE A 158 18.87 -23.28 14.03
C ILE A 158 18.85 -22.63 12.65
N PRO A 159 18.79 -23.43 11.57
CA PRO A 159 18.58 -22.90 10.24
C PRO A 159 17.15 -22.33 10.17
N VAL A 160 17.02 -21.03 9.89
CA VAL A 160 15.72 -20.39 9.67
C VAL A 160 15.46 -20.34 8.18
N PRO A 161 14.44 -21.04 7.66
CA PRO A 161 14.08 -21.01 6.25
C PRO A 161 13.35 -19.71 5.92
N LEU A 162 14.07 -18.58 5.96
CA LEU A 162 13.52 -17.23 5.86
C LEU A 162 12.75 -17.04 4.54
N ASP A 163 13.30 -17.53 3.45
CA ASP A 163 12.67 -17.43 2.13
C ASP A 163 11.33 -18.18 2.11
N SER A 164 11.32 -19.41 2.60
CA SER A 164 10.09 -20.22 2.66
C SER A 164 9.03 -19.59 3.55
N LEU A 165 9.42 -19.02 4.69
CA LEU A 165 8.50 -18.35 5.62
C LEU A 165 7.88 -17.09 5.00
N VAL A 166 8.70 -16.23 4.41
CA VAL A 166 8.22 -14.99 3.78
C VAL A 166 7.31 -15.30 2.60
N MET A 167 7.69 -16.28 1.75
CA MET A 167 6.88 -16.66 0.60
C MET A 167 5.60 -17.40 1.00
N ALA A 168 5.63 -18.22 2.05
CA ALA A 168 4.42 -18.85 2.59
C ALA A 168 3.45 -17.80 3.14
N ALA A 169 3.95 -16.83 3.93
CA ALA A 169 3.12 -15.72 4.44
C ALA A 169 2.52 -14.89 3.30
N ALA A 170 3.31 -14.56 2.28
CA ALA A 170 2.82 -13.83 1.10
C ALA A 170 1.75 -14.64 0.34
N SER A 171 1.96 -15.94 0.17
CA SER A 171 1.01 -16.83 -0.51
C SER A 171 -0.27 -17.01 0.28
N SER A 172 -0.20 -17.10 1.61
CA SER A 172 -1.39 -17.19 2.48
C SER A 172 -2.27 -15.95 2.36
N LEU A 173 -1.68 -14.76 2.27
CA LEU A 173 -2.44 -13.52 2.03
C LEU A 173 -3.09 -13.49 0.64
N ASP A 174 -2.42 -14.01 -0.38
CA ASP A 174 -2.95 -14.01 -1.75
C ASP A 174 -4.01 -15.09 -1.99
N THR A 175 -4.09 -16.12 -1.12
CA THR A 175 -5.12 -17.17 -1.19
C THR A 175 -6.52 -16.62 -0.92
N VAL A 176 -6.64 -15.63 -0.02
CA VAL A 176 -7.91 -14.97 0.25
C VAL A 176 -8.05 -13.76 -0.68
N PRO A 177 -9.17 -13.64 -1.43
CA PRO A 177 -9.41 -12.44 -2.22
C PRO A 177 -9.31 -11.19 -1.35
N ARG A 178 -8.44 -10.25 -1.74
CA ARG A 178 -8.07 -9.08 -0.93
C ARG A 178 -9.29 -8.26 -0.51
N LEU A 179 -10.27 -8.13 -1.43
CA LEU A 179 -11.55 -7.47 -1.14
C LEU A 179 -12.28 -8.14 0.04
N VAL A 180 -12.37 -9.46 0.04
CA VAL A 180 -13.06 -10.23 1.10
C VAL A 180 -12.36 -10.07 2.43
N LEU A 181 -11.01 -10.10 2.45
CA LEU A 181 -10.22 -9.92 3.65
C LEU A 181 -10.45 -8.54 4.27
N VAL A 182 -10.39 -7.49 3.44
CA VAL A 182 -10.58 -6.11 3.92
C VAL A 182 -12.03 -5.88 4.36
N LEU A 183 -13.01 -6.43 3.62
CA LEU A 183 -14.42 -6.39 3.98
C LEU A 183 -14.68 -7.00 5.36
N ALA A 184 -14.12 -8.19 5.63
CA ALA A 184 -14.26 -8.87 6.91
C ALA A 184 -13.63 -8.08 8.08
N LEU A 185 -12.50 -7.38 7.84
CA LEU A 185 -11.87 -6.54 8.85
C LEU A 185 -12.64 -5.24 9.09
N ALA A 186 -13.18 -4.64 8.04
CA ALA A 186 -13.95 -3.39 8.09
C ALA A 186 -15.36 -3.59 8.68
N ALA A 187 -15.94 -4.78 8.58
CA ALA A 187 -17.29 -5.08 9.08
C ALA A 187 -17.44 -4.99 10.62
N ARG A 188 -16.33 -4.91 11.37
CA ARG A 188 -16.35 -4.79 12.84
C ARG A 188 -16.66 -3.38 13.37
N GLY A 189 -16.84 -2.42 12.50
CA GLY A 189 -17.09 -1.01 12.81
C GLY A 189 -16.23 -0.13 11.92
N GLY A 190 -16.75 1.03 11.50
CA GLY A 190 -16.09 1.94 10.55
C GLY A 190 -14.63 2.21 10.92
N LEU A 191 -13.75 1.92 9.98
CA LEU A 191 -12.32 2.19 10.15
C LEU A 191 -12.07 3.67 9.86
N SER A 192 -11.21 4.32 10.64
CA SER A 192 -10.69 5.63 10.25
C SER A 192 -9.91 5.54 8.95
N VAL A 193 -9.69 6.66 8.26
CA VAL A 193 -8.86 6.72 7.04
C VAL A 193 -7.49 6.08 7.27
N ALA A 194 -6.86 6.38 8.42
CA ALA A 194 -5.58 5.79 8.80
C ALA A 194 -5.69 4.28 9.07
N GLY A 195 -6.76 3.84 9.74
CA GLY A 195 -7.03 2.41 10.01
C GLY A 195 -7.21 1.60 8.74
N LEU A 196 -8.02 2.09 7.80
CA LEU A 196 -8.21 1.45 6.50
C LEU A 196 -6.91 1.43 5.69
N GLY A 197 -6.16 2.56 5.65
CA GLY A 197 -4.86 2.64 5.00
C GLY A 197 -3.85 1.63 5.56
N LEU A 198 -3.82 1.44 6.88
CA LEU A 198 -2.98 0.46 7.55
C LEU A 198 -3.36 -0.98 7.15
N VAL A 199 -4.64 -1.32 7.17
CA VAL A 199 -5.14 -2.63 6.72
C VAL A 199 -4.77 -2.89 5.27
N LEU A 200 -5.00 -1.92 4.38
CA LEU A 200 -4.65 -2.03 2.97
C LEU A 200 -3.13 -2.20 2.77
N GLY A 201 -2.31 -1.45 3.49
CA GLY A 201 -0.85 -1.58 3.44
C GLY A 201 -0.35 -2.94 3.93
N LEU A 202 -0.87 -3.41 5.08
CA LEU A 202 -0.53 -4.70 5.67
C LEU A 202 -1.00 -5.91 4.85
N THR A 203 -2.00 -5.75 4.02
CA THR A 203 -2.50 -6.83 3.14
C THR A 203 -1.91 -6.79 1.73
N SER A 204 -1.18 -5.73 1.37
CA SER A 204 -0.70 -5.51 0.00
C SER A 204 0.80 -5.71 -0.20
N TRP A 205 1.56 -6.11 0.83
CA TRP A 205 3.02 -6.24 0.76
C TRP A 205 3.50 -7.46 -0.03
N SER A 206 2.66 -8.46 -0.29
CA SER A 206 3.01 -9.72 -0.97
C SER A 206 3.56 -9.51 -2.38
N GLY A 207 2.94 -8.63 -3.17
CA GLY A 207 3.39 -8.29 -4.52
C GLY A 207 4.79 -7.65 -4.54
N PRO A 208 5.01 -6.54 -3.82
CA PRO A 208 6.34 -5.94 -3.61
C PRO A 208 7.38 -6.94 -3.11
N ALA A 209 7.03 -7.84 -2.17
CA ALA A 209 7.97 -8.84 -1.65
C ALA A 209 8.47 -9.79 -2.72
N ARG A 210 7.57 -10.34 -3.55
CA ARG A 210 7.95 -11.23 -4.66
C ARG A 210 8.80 -10.52 -5.69
N LEU A 211 8.46 -9.28 -6.01
CA LEU A 211 9.21 -8.48 -6.99
C LEU A 211 10.64 -8.21 -6.52
N VAL A 212 10.80 -7.75 -5.28
CA VAL A 212 12.12 -7.44 -4.71
C VAL A 212 12.92 -8.72 -4.49
N ARG A 213 12.28 -9.81 -4.02
CA ARG A 213 12.93 -11.12 -3.90
C ARG A 213 13.49 -11.61 -5.23
N ALA A 214 12.71 -11.58 -6.29
CA ALA A 214 13.16 -11.99 -7.61
C ALA A 214 14.37 -11.18 -8.08
N ARG A 215 14.34 -9.87 -7.86
CA ARG A 215 15.46 -8.99 -8.19
C ARG A 215 16.68 -9.25 -7.30
N MET A 216 16.49 -9.47 -6.00
CA MET A 216 17.56 -9.79 -5.06
C MET A 216 18.31 -11.08 -5.44
N LEU A 217 17.57 -12.13 -5.81
CA LEU A 217 18.17 -13.37 -6.31
C LEU A 217 19.05 -13.14 -7.54
N SER A 218 18.61 -12.29 -8.47
CA SER A 218 19.39 -11.91 -9.65
C SER A 218 20.66 -11.12 -9.32
N ILE A 219 20.65 -10.31 -8.25
CA ILE A 219 21.76 -9.43 -7.87
C ILE A 219 22.79 -10.15 -6.99
N SER A 220 22.35 -11.09 -6.17
CA SER A 220 23.18 -11.74 -5.15
C SER A 220 24.41 -12.46 -5.71
N HIS A 221 24.42 -12.78 -7.00
CA HIS A 221 25.52 -13.44 -7.71
C HIS A 221 26.32 -12.47 -8.62
N LEU A 222 26.13 -11.17 -8.49
CA LEU A 222 26.88 -10.22 -9.30
C LEU A 222 28.27 -9.97 -8.72
N PRO A 223 29.30 -9.72 -9.56
CA PRO A 223 30.70 -9.58 -9.13
C PRO A 223 30.92 -8.54 -8.04
N PHE A 224 30.17 -7.45 -8.03
CA PHE A 224 30.33 -6.40 -7.01
C PHE A 224 29.85 -6.85 -5.62
N ILE A 225 28.89 -7.77 -5.53
CA ILE A 225 28.45 -8.36 -4.25
C ILE A 225 29.50 -9.36 -3.77
N GLU A 226 30.03 -10.19 -4.67
CA GLU A 226 31.11 -11.15 -4.35
C GLU A 226 32.37 -10.43 -3.90
N ALA A 227 32.76 -9.34 -4.57
CA ALA A 227 33.89 -8.51 -4.19
C ALA A 227 33.70 -7.87 -2.79
N ALA A 228 32.50 -7.37 -2.48
CA ALA A 228 32.20 -6.83 -1.16
C ALA A 228 32.27 -7.90 -0.06
N GLN A 229 31.83 -9.13 -0.34
CA GLN A 229 31.98 -10.25 0.59
C GLN A 229 33.44 -10.68 0.75
N ALA A 230 34.21 -10.75 -0.35
CA ALA A 230 35.62 -11.09 -0.35
C ALA A 230 36.48 -10.06 0.42
N SER A 231 36.04 -8.79 0.43
CA SER A 231 36.68 -7.73 1.24
C SER A 231 36.40 -7.85 2.75
N GLY A 232 35.71 -8.91 3.20
CA GLY A 232 35.45 -9.17 4.63
C GLY A 232 34.30 -8.35 5.23
N LEU A 233 33.48 -7.70 4.42
CA LEU A 233 32.27 -7.02 4.91
C LEU A 233 31.25 -8.02 5.47
N SER A 234 30.62 -7.67 6.60
CA SER A 234 29.58 -8.53 7.17
C SER A 234 28.38 -8.66 6.22
N PRO A 235 27.71 -9.83 6.15
CA PRO A 235 26.57 -10.05 5.26
C PRO A 235 25.46 -9.01 5.41
N ALA A 236 25.20 -8.55 6.64
CA ALA A 236 24.22 -7.51 6.92
C ALA A 236 24.62 -6.17 6.28
N ARG A 237 25.91 -5.80 6.32
CA ARG A 237 26.41 -4.57 5.70
C ARG A 237 26.36 -4.67 4.17
N VAL A 238 26.72 -5.82 3.60
CA VAL A 238 26.58 -6.08 2.16
C VAL A 238 25.13 -5.97 1.72
N TRP A 239 24.22 -6.60 2.47
CA TRP A 239 22.78 -6.53 2.17
C TRP A 239 22.27 -5.10 2.19
N TRP A 240 22.50 -4.36 3.28
CA TRP A 240 21.90 -3.04 3.49
C TRP A 240 22.44 -1.98 2.53
N HIS A 241 23.78 -1.94 2.33
CA HIS A 241 24.44 -0.86 1.58
C HIS A 241 24.68 -1.20 0.10
N HIS A 242 24.79 -2.48 -0.26
CA HIS A 242 25.14 -2.87 -1.62
C HIS A 242 23.98 -3.56 -2.35
N ALA A 243 23.34 -4.55 -1.75
CA ALA A 243 22.33 -5.36 -2.44
C ALA A 243 20.93 -4.72 -2.42
N LEU A 244 20.43 -4.31 -1.24
CA LEU A 244 19.07 -3.81 -1.05
C LEU A 244 18.74 -2.58 -1.91
N PRO A 245 19.57 -1.53 -2.02
CA PRO A 245 19.26 -0.37 -2.86
C PRO A 245 19.06 -0.73 -4.32
N HIS A 246 19.80 -1.71 -4.84
CA HIS A 246 19.67 -2.20 -6.20
C HIS A 246 18.43 -3.10 -6.37
N ALA A 247 18.09 -3.89 -5.34
CA ALA A 247 16.94 -4.76 -5.33
C ALA A 247 15.61 -3.99 -5.24
N LEU A 248 15.60 -2.80 -4.64
CA LEU A 248 14.42 -1.95 -4.51
C LEU A 248 14.07 -1.18 -5.80
N ARG A 249 14.98 -1.07 -6.78
CA ARG A 249 14.74 -0.30 -8.03
C ARG A 249 13.42 -0.66 -8.74
N PRO A 250 13.01 -1.92 -8.87
CA PRO A 250 11.75 -2.26 -9.52
C PRO A 250 10.51 -1.68 -8.81
N LEU A 251 10.60 -1.37 -7.51
CA LEU A 251 9.49 -0.75 -6.80
C LEU A 251 9.16 0.65 -7.33
N GLN A 252 10.12 1.38 -7.89
CA GLN A 252 9.88 2.69 -8.47
C GLN A 252 8.88 2.63 -9.65
N THR A 253 8.89 1.55 -10.40
CA THR A 253 7.94 1.30 -11.49
C THR A 253 6.66 0.61 -11.01
N ALA A 254 6.72 -0.17 -9.92
CA ALA A 254 5.58 -0.87 -9.37
C ALA A 254 4.71 0.02 -8.46
N LEU A 255 5.28 1.06 -7.83
CA LEU A 255 4.55 1.95 -6.92
C LEU A 255 3.32 2.62 -7.56
N PRO A 256 3.39 3.23 -8.76
CA PRO A 256 2.21 3.81 -9.39
C PRO A 256 1.10 2.76 -9.63
N LEU A 257 1.47 1.55 -10.03
CA LEU A 257 0.51 0.45 -10.21
C LEU A 257 -0.14 0.03 -8.89
N SER A 258 0.65 -0.02 -7.82
CA SER A 258 0.14 -0.30 -6.47
C SER A 258 -0.82 0.79 -6.00
N LEU A 259 -0.52 2.07 -6.28
CA LEU A 259 -1.40 3.19 -5.98
C LEU A 259 -2.73 3.09 -6.75
N ALA A 260 -2.69 2.77 -8.04
CA ALA A 260 -3.88 2.55 -8.86
C ALA A 260 -4.76 1.43 -8.30
N ALA A 261 -4.13 0.30 -7.92
CA ALA A 261 -4.84 -0.86 -7.37
C ALA A 261 -5.46 -0.56 -5.99
N LEU A 262 -4.74 0.15 -5.11
CA LEU A 262 -5.24 0.54 -3.80
C LEU A 262 -6.38 1.56 -3.90
N LEU A 263 -6.26 2.53 -4.81
CA LEU A 263 -7.33 3.49 -5.09
C LEU A 263 -8.59 2.81 -5.62
N ALA A 264 -8.45 1.88 -6.55
CA ALA A 264 -9.58 1.10 -7.07
C ALA A 264 -10.23 0.26 -5.96
N LEU A 265 -9.43 -0.37 -5.10
CA LEU A 265 -9.92 -1.18 -3.99
C LEU A 265 -10.65 -0.33 -2.94
N GLU A 266 -10.08 0.82 -2.55
CA GLU A 266 -10.74 1.78 -1.65
C GLU A 266 -12.08 2.23 -2.22
N SER A 267 -12.08 2.70 -3.48
CA SER A 267 -13.31 3.17 -4.13
C SER A 267 -14.37 2.08 -4.24
N THR A 268 -13.96 0.83 -4.46
CA THR A 268 -14.88 -0.33 -4.46
C THR A 268 -15.47 -0.59 -3.08
N LEU A 269 -14.66 -0.53 -2.02
CA LEU A 269 -15.13 -0.70 -0.63
C LEU A 269 -16.12 0.41 -0.25
N SER A 270 -15.76 1.66 -0.50
CA SER A 270 -16.60 2.83 -0.23
C SER A 270 -17.90 2.78 -1.04
N PHE A 271 -17.86 2.32 -2.30
CA PHE A 271 -19.03 2.10 -3.13
C PHE A 271 -19.97 1.02 -2.56
N LEU A 272 -19.43 0.01 -1.90
CA LEU A 272 -20.20 -1.02 -1.19
C LEU A 272 -20.70 -0.54 0.19
N GLY A 273 -20.34 0.68 0.61
CA GLY A 273 -20.72 1.23 1.91
C GLY A 273 -19.91 0.65 3.07
N VAL A 274 -18.69 0.14 2.80
CA VAL A 274 -17.84 -0.51 3.79
C VAL A 274 -16.47 0.14 3.83
N GLY A 275 -15.91 0.27 5.02
CA GLY A 275 -14.55 0.75 5.23
C GLY A 275 -14.49 2.13 5.84
N LEU A 276 -14.81 3.17 5.11
CA LEU A 276 -14.78 4.55 5.61
C LEU A 276 -16.10 4.92 6.28
N PRO A 277 -16.06 5.79 7.30
CA PRO A 277 -17.27 6.39 7.88
C PRO A 277 -18.04 7.22 6.82
N PRO A 278 -19.37 7.31 6.94
CA PRO A 278 -20.20 7.99 5.93
C PRO A 278 -19.94 9.50 5.82
N ASP A 279 -19.37 10.11 6.86
CA ASP A 279 -19.00 11.52 6.92
C ASP A 279 -17.66 11.83 6.24
N VAL A 280 -16.90 10.79 5.84
CA VAL A 280 -15.64 10.95 5.13
C VAL A 280 -15.87 10.93 3.63
N PRO A 281 -15.71 12.07 2.93
CA PRO A 281 -15.90 12.11 1.48
C PRO A 281 -14.95 11.19 0.75
N SER A 282 -15.47 10.37 -0.16
CA SER A 282 -14.68 9.56 -1.09
C SER A 282 -15.38 9.45 -2.44
N TRP A 283 -14.62 9.24 -3.50
CA TRP A 283 -15.19 9.08 -4.84
C TRP A 283 -16.08 7.83 -4.94
N GLY A 284 -15.73 6.76 -4.22
CA GLY A 284 -16.55 5.56 -4.14
C GLY A 284 -17.89 5.80 -3.45
N LEU A 285 -17.91 6.58 -2.37
CA LEU A 285 -19.13 6.93 -1.64
C LEU A 285 -20.05 7.81 -2.50
N GLN A 286 -19.51 8.79 -3.23
CA GLN A 286 -20.29 9.60 -4.18
C GLN A 286 -20.95 8.73 -5.26
N LEU A 287 -20.22 7.78 -5.83
CA LEU A 287 -20.78 6.81 -6.79
C LEU A 287 -21.86 5.92 -6.14
N ALA A 288 -21.71 5.57 -4.86
CA ALA A 288 -22.73 4.82 -4.13
C ALA A 288 -24.01 5.63 -3.92
N ALA A 289 -23.91 6.91 -3.56
CA ALA A 289 -25.04 7.82 -3.41
C ALA A 289 -25.79 7.99 -4.73
N ALA A 290 -25.09 8.13 -5.84
CA ALA A 290 -25.65 8.33 -7.16
C ALA A 290 -26.52 7.13 -7.67
N ARG A 291 -26.36 5.93 -7.09
CA ARG A 291 -27.25 4.77 -7.42
C ARG A 291 -28.71 5.01 -7.03
N GLN A 292 -28.97 5.89 -6.05
CA GLN A 292 -30.30 6.15 -5.55
C GLN A 292 -31.16 6.93 -6.57
N GLN A 293 -30.50 7.74 -7.42
CA GLN A 293 -31.18 8.54 -8.43
C GLN A 293 -30.38 8.61 -9.73
N PRO A 294 -30.52 7.62 -10.63
CA PRO A 294 -29.75 7.54 -11.86
C PRO A 294 -29.95 8.72 -12.82
N GLN A 295 -31.01 9.48 -12.67
CA GLN A 295 -31.29 10.70 -13.45
C GLN A 295 -30.28 11.81 -13.17
N ALA A 296 -29.67 11.83 -11.97
CA ALA A 296 -28.60 12.75 -11.60
C ALA A 296 -27.26 12.30 -12.22
N TRP A 297 -27.19 12.29 -13.54
CA TRP A 297 -26.03 11.79 -14.31
C TRP A 297 -24.71 12.46 -13.93
N TRP A 298 -24.72 13.72 -13.51
CA TRP A 298 -23.54 14.47 -13.07
C TRP A 298 -22.90 13.87 -11.81
N ALA A 299 -23.73 13.38 -10.88
CA ALA A 299 -23.27 12.73 -9.66
C ALA A 299 -22.57 11.39 -9.94
N ILE A 300 -22.79 10.78 -11.10
CA ILE A 300 -22.09 9.59 -11.59
C ILE A 300 -20.86 9.99 -12.42
N LEU A 301 -21.06 10.88 -13.39
CA LEU A 301 -20.06 11.21 -14.40
C LEU A 301 -18.78 11.80 -13.80
N PHE A 302 -18.90 12.80 -12.94
CA PHE A 302 -17.72 13.51 -12.42
C PHE A 302 -16.85 12.63 -11.53
N PRO A 303 -17.36 11.88 -10.52
CA PRO A 303 -16.54 10.97 -9.74
C PRO A 303 -15.97 9.82 -10.58
N ALA A 304 -16.71 9.27 -11.52
CA ALA A 304 -16.23 8.22 -12.41
C ALA A 304 -15.09 8.70 -13.31
N LEU A 305 -15.19 9.91 -13.86
CA LEU A 305 -14.14 10.48 -14.70
C LEU A 305 -12.85 10.74 -13.92
N ILE A 306 -12.93 11.39 -12.76
CA ILE A 306 -11.73 11.71 -11.97
C ILE A 306 -11.04 10.43 -11.48
N LEU A 307 -11.81 9.44 -11.03
CA LEU A 307 -11.30 8.13 -10.63
C LEU A 307 -10.61 7.41 -11.80
N SER A 308 -11.29 7.32 -12.94
CA SER A 308 -10.79 6.64 -14.13
C SER A 308 -9.53 7.31 -14.69
N LEU A 309 -9.52 8.63 -14.81
CA LEU A 309 -8.36 9.40 -15.28
C LEU A 309 -7.16 9.27 -14.32
N THR A 310 -7.41 9.22 -13.01
CA THR A 310 -6.35 9.06 -12.01
C THR A 310 -5.74 7.66 -12.08
N ILE A 311 -6.57 6.60 -12.16
CA ILE A 311 -6.09 5.23 -12.35
C ILE A 311 -5.35 5.07 -13.68
N LEU A 312 -5.89 5.63 -14.77
CA LEU A 312 -5.25 5.60 -16.09
C LEU A 312 -3.90 6.31 -16.06
N SER A 313 -3.80 7.46 -15.37
CA SER A 313 -2.56 8.22 -15.25
C SER A 313 -1.48 7.43 -14.51
N PHE A 314 -1.81 6.74 -13.41
CA PHE A 314 -0.88 5.82 -12.76
C PHE A 314 -0.42 4.69 -13.68
N ASN A 315 -1.34 4.09 -14.45
CA ASN A 315 -1.00 3.03 -15.40
C ASN A 315 -0.08 3.52 -16.54
N ILE A 316 -0.29 4.74 -17.03
CA ILE A 316 0.60 5.34 -18.05
C ILE A 316 2.02 5.54 -17.52
N LEU A 317 2.19 5.87 -16.23
CA LEU A 317 3.52 6.03 -15.62
C LEU A 317 4.29 4.70 -15.54
N THR A 318 3.58 3.56 -15.44
CA THR A 318 4.19 2.23 -15.38
C THR A 318 4.56 1.67 -16.74
N ALA A 319 3.92 2.15 -17.82
CA ALA A 319 4.22 1.70 -19.17
C ALA A 319 5.71 1.91 -19.48
N LYS A 320 6.41 0.83 -19.81
CA LYS A 320 7.84 0.87 -20.17
C LYS A 320 8.06 1.89 -21.27
N ARG A 321 9.11 2.71 -21.14
CA ARG A 321 9.71 3.34 -22.31
C ARG A 321 10.05 2.20 -23.27
N THR A 322 9.35 2.13 -24.39
CA THR A 322 9.83 1.36 -25.52
C THR A 322 11.11 2.04 -26.01
N SER A 323 12.25 1.73 -25.37
CA SER A 323 13.53 2.04 -25.96
C SER A 323 13.62 1.14 -27.19
N PRO A 324 13.85 1.70 -28.39
CA PRO A 324 14.19 0.85 -29.52
C PRO A 324 15.41 0.04 -29.09
N ALA A 325 15.30 -1.27 -29.20
CA ALA A 325 16.46 -2.14 -29.10
C ALA A 325 17.43 -1.69 -30.20
N VAL A 326 18.60 -1.20 -29.80
CA VAL A 326 19.75 -0.98 -30.66
C VAL A 326 20.42 -2.30 -30.85
#